data_2d177e230a792ccad9fdc5b7500893dc
#
_entry.id   2d177e230a792ccad9fdc5b7500893dc
#
_cell.length_a   1.000
_cell.length_b   1.000
_cell.length_c   1.000
_cell.angle_alpha   90.00
_cell.angle_beta   90.00
_cell.angle_gamma   90.00
#
_symmetry.space_group_name_H-M   'P 1'
#
loop_
_entity.id
_entity.type
_entity.pdbx_description
1 polymer ?
#
loop_
_entity_poly.entity_id
_entity_poly.type
_entity_poly.pdbx_seq_one_letter_code
_entity_poly.pdbx_strand_id
1 'polypeptide(L)'
;TLDRINERMKKLETSFISELNELRNENNQLRQDLAGIQKAMAQSTMVSKNSPGKSLEKIQTVEVKNITNKTIKFDRSAYMAGVFAYQREDYKTAIKKFSSLEIKHASEKTAENILYWMADSYQQNNQYTEALDLLNQITSNGKLRIDDALVQEGLLHRKMGNEDAALMAFTNVVSNYPESEYIRLAQLEIKKSDSIQ
;
A
#
# COMPACT_ATOMS: atom_id res chain seq x y z
N THR A 1 18.07 -13.06 15.37
CA THR A 1 16.79 -12.47 15.84
C THR A 1 16.87 -10.95 15.89
N LEU A 2 17.85 -10.35 16.60
CA LEU A 2 18.01 -8.90 16.68
C LEU A 2 18.42 -8.30 15.32
N ASP A 3 19.30 -8.97 14.60
CA ASP A 3 19.77 -8.56 13.26
C ASP A 3 18.64 -8.54 12.22
N ARG A 4 17.72 -9.51 12.29
CA ARG A 4 16.52 -9.53 11.41
C ARG A 4 15.59 -8.35 11.70
N ILE A 5 15.42 -7.98 12.97
CA ILE A 5 14.61 -6.82 13.35
C ILE A 5 15.28 -5.56 12.82
N ASN A 6 16.58 -5.41 12.98
CA ASN A 6 17.35 -4.28 12.50
C ASN A 6 17.32 -4.17 10.95
N GLU A 7 17.41 -5.28 10.24
CA GLU A 7 17.27 -5.30 8.78
C GLU A 7 15.86 -4.92 8.32
N ARG A 8 14.83 -5.44 8.99
CA ARG A 8 13.44 -5.03 8.69
C ARG A 8 13.21 -3.55 8.99
N MET A 9 13.74 -3.04 10.10
CA MET A 9 13.72 -1.60 10.39
C MET A 9 14.42 -0.78 9.31
N LYS A 10 15.60 -1.18 8.87
CA LYS A 10 16.36 -0.48 7.84
C LYS A 10 15.63 -0.50 6.49
N LYS A 11 15.01 -1.62 6.11
CA LYS A 11 14.16 -1.71 4.89
C LYS A 11 12.92 -0.81 5.00
N LEU A 12 12.29 -0.75 6.17
CA LEU A 12 11.16 0.14 6.45
C LEU A 12 11.58 1.61 6.40
N GLU A 13 12.70 1.98 6.99
CA GLU A 13 13.26 3.34 6.93
C GLU A 13 13.55 3.77 5.49
N THR A 14 14.18 2.92 4.68
CA THR A 14 14.46 3.23 3.29
C THR A 14 13.19 3.37 2.45
N SER A 15 12.19 2.51 2.66
CA SER A 15 10.87 2.65 2.01
C SER A 15 10.19 3.94 2.43
N PHE A 16 10.24 4.28 3.71
CA PHE A 16 9.65 5.49 4.27
C PHE A 16 10.30 6.77 3.71
N ILE A 17 11.64 6.80 3.64
CA ILE A 17 12.37 7.94 3.08
C ILE A 17 12.02 8.11 1.59
N SER A 18 11.89 7.03 0.84
CA SER A 18 11.47 7.07 -0.56
C SER A 18 10.06 7.69 -0.71
N GLU A 19 9.11 7.26 0.11
CA GLU A 19 7.73 7.76 0.08
C GLU A 19 7.63 9.22 0.54
N LEU A 20 8.43 9.62 1.54
CA LEU A 20 8.52 11.04 1.95
C LEU A 20 9.05 11.91 0.81
N ASN A 21 10.03 11.44 0.05
CA ASN A 21 10.57 12.18 -1.09
C ASN A 21 9.54 12.28 -2.23
N GLU A 22 8.79 11.23 -2.51
CA GLU A 22 7.68 11.28 -3.47
C GLU A 22 6.61 12.28 -3.04
N LEU A 23 6.19 12.25 -1.77
CA LEU A 23 5.25 13.21 -1.20
C LEU A 23 5.73 14.65 -1.32
N ARG A 24 7.02 14.88 -1.09
CA ARG A 24 7.64 16.20 -1.20
C ARG A 24 7.60 16.70 -2.65
N ASN A 25 7.90 15.84 -3.59
CA ASN A 25 7.87 16.15 -5.02
C ASN A 25 6.45 16.46 -5.49
N GLU A 26 5.44 15.68 -5.08
CA GLU A 26 4.04 15.98 -5.39
C GLU A 26 3.55 17.28 -4.76
N ASN A 27 3.92 17.56 -3.51
CA ASN A 27 3.58 18.82 -2.88
C ASN A 27 4.17 20.01 -3.64
N ASN A 28 5.41 19.88 -4.11
CA ASN A 28 6.05 20.92 -4.91
C ASN A 28 5.32 21.11 -6.25
N GLN A 29 4.94 20.01 -6.92
CA GLN A 29 4.18 20.05 -8.17
C GLN A 29 2.81 20.72 -7.96
N LEU A 30 2.06 20.31 -6.94
CA LEU A 30 0.76 20.91 -6.61
C LEU A 30 0.87 22.40 -6.29
N ARG A 31 1.94 22.85 -5.64
CA ARG A 31 2.19 24.29 -5.39
C ARG A 31 2.46 25.05 -6.68
N GLN A 32 3.20 24.45 -7.63
CA GLN A 32 3.44 25.04 -8.94
C GLN A 32 2.15 25.15 -9.77
N ASP A 33 1.33 24.09 -9.77
CA ASP A 33 0.05 24.07 -10.47
C ASP A 33 -0.91 25.11 -9.89
N LEU A 34 -0.95 25.25 -8.57
CA LEU A 34 -1.78 26.25 -7.87
C LEU A 34 -1.33 27.68 -8.21
N ALA A 35 -0.02 27.91 -8.25
CA ALA A 35 0.52 29.20 -8.66
C ALA A 35 0.20 29.51 -10.14
N GLY A 36 0.24 28.50 -11.02
CA GLY A 36 -0.17 28.62 -12.42
C GLY A 36 -1.66 29.00 -12.57
N ILE A 37 -2.53 28.34 -11.82
CA ILE A 37 -3.97 28.64 -11.82
C ILE A 37 -4.24 30.05 -11.28
N GLN A 38 -3.59 30.44 -10.19
CA GLN A 38 -3.73 31.81 -9.63
C GLN A 38 -3.30 32.89 -10.62
N LYS A 39 -2.19 32.63 -11.35
CA LYS A 39 -1.70 33.56 -12.39
C LYS A 39 -2.69 33.66 -13.57
N ALA A 40 -3.25 32.53 -14.01
CA ALA A 40 -4.26 32.51 -15.08
C ALA A 40 -5.55 33.23 -14.67
N MET A 41 -6.01 33.04 -13.43
CA MET A 41 -7.18 33.77 -12.89
C MET A 41 -6.93 35.29 -12.79
N ALA A 42 -5.74 35.68 -12.35
CA ALA A 42 -5.37 37.08 -12.28
C ALA A 42 -5.32 37.77 -13.68
N GLN A 43 -4.85 37.04 -14.68
CA GLN A 43 -4.86 37.53 -16.09
C GLN A 43 -6.27 37.61 -16.65
N SER A 44 -7.16 36.67 -16.36
CA SER A 44 -8.55 36.70 -16.79
C SER A 44 -9.36 37.86 -16.20
N THR A 45 -9.08 38.24 -14.95
CA THR A 45 -9.71 39.41 -14.30
C THR A 45 -9.21 40.74 -14.82
N MET A 46 -8.00 40.80 -15.38
CA MET A 46 -7.46 42.00 -16.01
C MET A 46 -8.07 42.30 -17.39
N VAL A 47 -8.42 41.24 -18.14
CA VAL A 47 -9.03 41.38 -19.49
C VAL A 47 -10.47 41.84 -19.40
N SER A 48 -11.20 41.55 -18.31
CA SER A 48 -12.60 41.99 -18.11
C SER A 48 -12.79 43.47 -17.76
N LYS A 49 -11.73 44.22 -17.48
CA LYS A 49 -11.82 45.63 -17.10
C LYS A 49 -11.72 46.62 -18.26
N ASN A 50 -11.48 46.19 -19.49
CA ASN A 50 -11.22 47.04 -20.63
C ASN A 50 -12.25 46.95 -21.78
N SER A 51 -13.54 46.79 -21.48
CA SER A 51 -14.58 47.01 -22.49
C SER A 51 -15.82 47.67 -21.87
N PRO A 52 -16.13 48.93 -22.20
CA PRO A 52 -17.39 49.53 -21.84
C PRO A 52 -18.44 49.22 -22.91
N GLY A 53 -19.50 48.54 -22.52
CA GLY A 53 -20.81 48.61 -23.15
C GLY A 53 -21.12 47.66 -24.26
N LYS A 54 -21.92 46.63 -23.93
CA LYS A 54 -23.18 46.30 -24.62
C LYS A 54 -23.96 45.20 -23.89
N SER A 55 -25.19 45.58 -23.57
CA SER A 55 -26.41 44.77 -23.52
C SER A 55 -26.41 43.50 -22.64
N LEU A 56 -27.14 43.65 -21.54
CA LEU A 56 -27.73 42.60 -20.75
C LEU A 56 -28.71 41.79 -21.62
N GLU A 57 -28.26 40.63 -22.13
CA GLU A 57 -29.18 39.60 -22.56
C GLU A 57 -28.63 38.23 -22.12
N LYS A 58 -29.44 37.63 -21.27
CA LYS A 58 -29.46 36.18 -20.95
C LYS A 58 -28.10 35.52 -20.75
N ILE A 59 -27.54 35.70 -19.58
CA ILE A 59 -26.75 34.65 -18.99
C ILE A 59 -27.76 33.57 -18.59
N GLN A 60 -28.01 32.62 -19.51
CA GLN A 60 -28.49 31.34 -19.08
C GLN A 60 -27.53 30.89 -17.99
N THR A 61 -28.07 30.70 -16.80
CA THR A 61 -27.43 29.95 -15.74
C THR A 61 -27.11 28.57 -16.29
N VAL A 62 -25.93 28.46 -16.89
CA VAL A 62 -25.29 27.16 -17.01
C VAL A 62 -25.14 26.74 -15.54
N GLU A 63 -26.08 25.90 -15.08
CA GLU A 63 -25.84 25.07 -13.93
C GLU A 63 -24.47 24.45 -14.20
N VAL A 64 -23.44 25.03 -13.60
CA VAL A 64 -22.20 24.33 -13.34
C VAL A 64 -22.64 23.22 -12.39
N LYS A 65 -23.17 22.14 -12.98
CA LYS A 65 -23.17 20.87 -12.30
C LYS A 65 -21.74 20.75 -11.83
N ASN A 66 -21.53 20.97 -10.54
CA ASN A 66 -20.36 20.56 -9.82
C ASN A 66 -20.22 19.05 -10.05
N ILE A 67 -19.78 18.68 -11.24
CA ILE A 67 -19.04 17.46 -11.43
C ILE A 67 -17.71 17.77 -10.73
N THR A 68 -17.78 17.74 -9.41
CA THR A 68 -16.63 17.34 -8.65
C THR A 68 -16.37 15.91 -9.12
N ASN A 69 -15.66 15.76 -10.24
CA ASN A 69 -14.78 14.65 -10.43
C ASN A 69 -13.80 14.76 -9.26
N LYS A 70 -14.28 14.31 -8.10
CA LYS A 70 -13.45 14.00 -6.97
C LYS A 70 -12.66 12.80 -7.49
N THR A 71 -11.54 13.08 -8.17
CA THR A 71 -10.53 12.08 -8.41
C THR A 71 -10.26 11.51 -7.03
N ILE A 72 -10.79 10.31 -6.79
CA ILE A 72 -10.61 9.63 -5.52
C ILE A 72 -9.12 9.35 -5.47
N LYS A 73 -8.39 10.25 -4.81
CA LYS A 73 -6.95 10.11 -4.60
C LYS A 73 -6.77 9.13 -3.45
N PHE A 74 -5.74 8.31 -3.55
CA PHE A 74 -5.30 7.46 -2.46
C PHE A 74 -5.05 8.29 -1.19
N ASP A 75 -5.65 7.88 -0.06
CA ASP A 75 -5.49 8.58 1.22
C ASP A 75 -4.15 8.23 1.87
N ARG A 76 -3.13 9.00 1.52
CA ARG A 76 -1.78 8.83 2.07
C ARG A 76 -1.71 9.10 3.56
N SER A 77 -2.57 9.96 4.11
CA SER A 77 -2.59 10.25 5.55
C SER A 77 -3.06 9.03 6.34
N ALA A 78 -4.14 8.39 5.89
CA ALA A 78 -4.62 7.15 6.50
C ALA A 78 -3.60 6.00 6.33
N TYR A 79 -2.93 5.91 5.17
CA TYR A 79 -1.84 4.96 4.94
C TYR A 79 -0.71 5.14 5.94
N MET A 80 -0.18 6.35 6.10
CA MET A 80 0.89 6.65 7.05
C MET A 80 0.47 6.37 8.49
N ALA A 81 -0.77 6.71 8.85
CA ALA A 81 -1.29 6.38 10.17
C ALA A 81 -1.35 4.86 10.42
N GLY A 82 -1.67 4.08 9.40
CA GLY A 82 -1.60 2.61 9.43
C GLY A 82 -0.18 2.09 9.63
N VAL A 83 0.77 2.63 8.87
CA VAL A 83 2.20 2.27 8.99
C VAL A 83 2.74 2.58 10.39
N PHE A 84 2.46 3.76 10.93
CA PHE A 84 2.88 4.11 12.30
C PHE A 84 2.23 3.25 13.38
N ALA A 85 0.96 2.88 13.20
CA ALA A 85 0.29 1.95 14.12
C ALA A 85 0.95 0.57 14.07
N TYR A 86 1.23 0.06 12.86
CA TYR A 86 1.93 -1.22 12.66
C TYR A 86 3.33 -1.22 13.31
N GLN A 87 4.12 -0.16 13.12
CA GLN A 87 5.45 -0.04 13.72
C GLN A 87 5.43 -0.03 15.25
N ARG A 88 4.35 0.45 15.86
CA ARG A 88 4.16 0.45 17.32
C ARG A 88 3.46 -0.81 17.82
N GLU A 89 3.29 -1.80 16.97
CA GLU A 89 2.59 -3.06 17.28
C GLU A 89 1.12 -2.86 17.68
N ASP A 90 0.54 -1.70 17.36
CA ASP A 90 -0.90 -1.46 17.50
C ASP A 90 -1.62 -2.02 16.27
N TYR A 91 -1.64 -3.35 16.19
CA TYR A 91 -2.16 -4.08 15.03
C TYR A 91 -3.64 -3.82 14.78
N LYS A 92 -4.43 -3.60 15.83
CA LYS A 92 -5.86 -3.28 15.67
C LYS A 92 -6.07 -1.94 14.97
N THR A 93 -5.31 -0.93 15.37
CA THR A 93 -5.35 0.38 14.70
C THR A 93 -4.76 0.29 13.29
N ALA A 94 -3.70 -0.47 13.07
CA ALA A 94 -3.12 -0.69 11.75
C ALA A 94 -4.15 -1.30 10.80
N ILE A 95 -4.80 -2.41 11.18
CA ILE A 95 -5.88 -3.03 10.41
C ILE A 95 -6.97 -2.03 10.08
N LYS A 96 -7.47 -1.29 11.09
CA LYS A 96 -8.53 -0.29 10.88
C LYS A 96 -8.14 0.78 9.86
N LYS A 97 -6.91 1.27 9.92
CA LYS A 97 -6.40 2.29 8.99
C LYS A 97 -6.21 1.75 7.58
N PHE A 98 -5.57 0.59 7.44
CA PHE A 98 -5.36 -0.04 6.15
C PHE A 98 -6.69 -0.46 5.49
N SER A 99 -7.63 -0.99 6.25
CA SER A 99 -8.97 -1.37 5.74
C SER A 99 -9.81 -0.18 5.26
N SER A 100 -9.49 1.04 5.70
CA SER A 100 -10.19 2.25 5.24
C SER A 100 -9.68 2.77 3.89
N LEU A 101 -8.61 2.17 3.34
CA LEU A 101 -7.97 2.62 2.11
C LEU A 101 -8.61 2.00 0.87
N GLU A 102 -8.82 2.81 -0.15
CA GLU A 102 -9.15 2.32 -1.48
C GLU A 102 -7.87 1.93 -2.24
N ILE A 103 -7.41 0.70 -2.03
CA ILE A 103 -6.12 0.18 -2.51
C ILE A 103 -5.97 0.30 -4.03
N LYS A 104 -7.08 0.23 -4.79
CA LYS A 104 -7.08 0.39 -6.27
C LYS A 104 -6.52 1.74 -6.76
N HIS A 105 -6.45 2.75 -5.88
CA HIS A 105 -5.89 4.07 -6.19
C HIS A 105 -4.45 4.23 -5.70
N ALA A 106 -3.88 3.20 -5.07
CA ALA A 106 -2.49 3.17 -4.67
C ALA A 106 -1.59 2.75 -5.84
N SER A 107 -0.29 3.04 -5.73
CA SER A 107 0.68 2.37 -6.58
C SER A 107 0.71 0.86 -6.28
N GLU A 108 1.08 0.04 -7.25
CA GLU A 108 1.19 -1.42 -7.09
C GLU A 108 2.03 -1.79 -5.86
N LYS A 109 3.20 -1.16 -5.69
CA LYS A 109 4.07 -1.33 -4.53
C LYS A 109 3.37 -0.99 -3.21
N THR A 110 2.65 0.12 -3.17
CA THR A 110 1.93 0.55 -1.96
C THR A 110 0.78 -0.39 -1.65
N ALA A 111 0.05 -0.84 -2.67
CA ALA A 111 -1.05 -1.80 -2.52
C ALA A 111 -0.56 -3.12 -1.92
N GLU A 112 0.51 -3.70 -2.46
CA GLU A 112 1.09 -4.95 -1.94
C GLU A 112 1.67 -4.78 -0.52
N ASN A 113 2.30 -3.64 -0.22
CA ASN A 113 2.74 -3.32 1.14
C ASN A 113 1.57 -3.27 2.13
N ILE A 114 0.45 -2.65 1.76
CA ILE A 114 -0.75 -2.58 2.61
C ILE A 114 -1.28 -3.98 2.88
N LEU A 115 -1.46 -4.80 1.84
CA LEU A 115 -1.94 -6.17 1.98
C LEU A 115 -1.03 -6.99 2.91
N TYR A 116 0.28 -6.88 2.72
CA TYR A 116 1.26 -7.61 3.49
C TYR A 116 1.26 -7.22 4.98
N TRP A 117 1.31 -5.92 5.30
CA TRP A 117 1.29 -5.45 6.69
C TRP A 117 -0.05 -5.68 7.37
N MET A 118 -1.14 -5.64 6.60
CA MET A 118 -2.46 -5.97 7.11
C MET A 118 -2.56 -7.47 7.43
N ALA A 119 -2.02 -8.34 6.56
CA ALA A 119 -1.93 -9.77 6.81
C ALA A 119 -1.11 -10.08 8.08
N ASP A 120 0.08 -9.46 8.22
CA ASP A 120 0.89 -9.63 9.43
C ASP A 120 0.15 -9.11 10.68
N SER A 121 -0.52 -7.97 10.58
CA SER A 121 -1.33 -7.43 11.69
C SER A 121 -2.46 -8.38 12.10
N TYR A 122 -3.15 -9.01 11.15
CA TYR A 122 -4.16 -10.03 11.43
C TYR A 122 -3.53 -11.27 12.09
N GLN A 123 -2.38 -11.71 11.58
CA GLN A 123 -1.64 -12.83 12.17
C GLN A 123 -1.25 -12.57 13.64
N GLN A 124 -0.77 -11.36 13.96
CA GLN A 124 -0.42 -10.97 15.33
C GLN A 124 -1.65 -10.89 16.24
N ASN A 125 -2.81 -10.61 15.69
CA ASN A 125 -4.10 -10.69 16.39
C ASN A 125 -4.73 -12.10 16.43
N ASN A 126 -4.01 -13.15 16.00
CA ASN A 126 -4.48 -14.52 15.88
C ASN A 126 -5.69 -14.72 14.93
N GLN A 127 -5.88 -13.81 14.01
CA GLN A 127 -6.91 -13.83 12.95
C GLN A 127 -6.29 -14.45 11.68
N TYR A 128 -6.04 -15.75 11.73
CA TYR A 128 -5.20 -16.45 10.73
C TYR A 128 -5.88 -16.60 9.38
N THR A 129 -7.20 -16.75 9.36
CA THR A 129 -7.96 -16.87 8.11
C THR A 129 -7.91 -15.57 7.32
N GLU A 130 -8.16 -14.45 7.98
CA GLU A 130 -8.10 -13.12 7.36
C GLU A 130 -6.67 -12.79 6.87
N ALA A 131 -5.66 -13.23 7.61
CA ALA A 131 -4.27 -13.09 7.18
C ALA A 131 -4.00 -13.89 5.90
N LEU A 132 -4.43 -15.16 5.83
CA LEU A 132 -4.28 -16.00 4.64
C LEU A 132 -4.99 -15.42 3.43
N ASP A 133 -6.20 -14.89 3.59
CA ASP A 133 -6.96 -14.29 2.49
C ASP A 133 -6.20 -13.11 1.84
N LEU A 134 -5.51 -12.31 2.65
CA LEU A 134 -4.70 -11.19 2.14
C LEU A 134 -3.39 -11.66 1.48
N LEU A 135 -2.72 -12.65 2.07
CA LEU A 135 -1.52 -13.25 1.50
C LEU A 135 -1.84 -13.90 0.15
N ASN A 136 -2.95 -14.64 0.06
CA ASN A 136 -3.43 -15.22 -1.19
C ASN A 136 -3.72 -14.16 -2.28
N GLN A 137 -4.14 -12.96 -1.92
CA GLN A 137 -4.28 -11.87 -2.89
C GLN A 137 -2.92 -11.44 -3.46
N ILE A 138 -1.87 -11.42 -2.63
CA ILE A 138 -0.51 -11.10 -3.08
C ILE A 138 0.02 -12.23 -3.95
N THR A 139 -0.07 -13.48 -3.53
CA THR A 139 0.48 -14.62 -4.26
C THR A 139 -0.22 -14.88 -5.60
N SER A 140 -1.51 -14.53 -5.70
CA SER A 140 -2.30 -14.70 -6.92
C SER A 140 -2.19 -13.54 -7.90
N ASN A 141 -2.05 -12.30 -7.43
CA ASN A 141 -2.18 -11.10 -8.26
C ASN A 141 -1.02 -10.10 -8.08
N GLY A 142 -0.16 -10.30 -7.10
CA GLY A 142 0.98 -9.43 -6.82
C GLY A 142 2.15 -9.65 -7.78
N LYS A 143 3.14 -8.79 -7.70
CA LYS A 143 4.35 -8.85 -8.52
C LYS A 143 5.64 -8.70 -7.73
N LEU A 144 5.59 -8.01 -6.60
CA LEU A 144 6.76 -7.55 -5.87
C LEU A 144 7.04 -8.30 -4.57
N ARG A 145 6.01 -8.88 -3.95
CA ARG A 145 6.09 -9.51 -2.63
C ARG A 145 5.56 -10.95 -2.59
N ILE A 146 5.64 -11.64 -3.73
CA ILE A 146 5.06 -12.99 -3.82
C ILE A 146 5.85 -13.97 -2.95
N ASP A 147 7.16 -13.90 -2.95
CA ASP A 147 8.01 -14.76 -2.12
C ASP A 147 7.88 -14.44 -0.62
N ASP A 148 7.81 -13.16 -0.24
CA ASP A 148 7.46 -12.73 1.14
C ASP A 148 6.13 -13.37 1.59
N ALA A 149 5.10 -13.26 0.75
CA ALA A 149 3.77 -13.76 1.05
C ALA A 149 3.73 -15.28 1.15
N LEU A 150 4.36 -16.01 0.22
CA LEU A 150 4.45 -17.46 0.23
C LEU A 150 5.12 -17.99 1.50
N VAL A 151 6.21 -17.34 1.94
CA VAL A 151 6.87 -17.73 3.20
C VAL A 151 5.95 -17.51 4.38
N GLN A 152 5.26 -16.38 4.41
CA GLN A 152 4.33 -16.08 5.51
C GLN A 152 3.13 -17.03 5.49
N GLU A 153 2.57 -17.39 4.32
CA GLU A 153 1.55 -18.43 4.17
C GLU A 153 2.04 -19.77 4.74
N GLY A 154 3.25 -20.20 4.35
CA GLY A 154 3.83 -21.45 4.85
C GLY A 154 3.95 -21.47 6.37
N LEU A 155 4.49 -20.41 6.97
CA LEU A 155 4.61 -20.30 8.42
C LEU A 155 3.25 -20.28 9.13
N LEU A 156 2.26 -19.62 8.51
CA LEU A 156 0.92 -19.51 9.05
C LEU A 156 0.16 -20.83 8.98
N HIS A 157 0.23 -21.55 7.84
CA HIS A 157 -0.32 -22.88 7.68
C HIS A 157 0.28 -23.86 8.70
N ARG A 158 1.60 -23.81 8.91
CA ARG A 158 2.24 -24.63 9.95
C ARG A 158 1.72 -24.32 11.35
N LYS A 159 1.57 -23.05 11.68
CA LYS A 159 1.00 -22.61 12.96
C LYS A 159 -0.43 -23.11 13.17
N MET A 160 -1.18 -23.28 12.09
CA MET A 160 -2.53 -23.83 12.09
C MET A 160 -2.58 -25.36 12.04
N GLY A 161 -1.45 -26.03 11.94
CA GLY A 161 -1.36 -27.50 11.81
C GLY A 161 -1.64 -28.03 10.39
N ASN A 162 -1.66 -27.17 9.39
CA ASN A 162 -1.88 -27.51 7.99
C ASN A 162 -0.54 -27.79 7.30
N GLU A 163 0.11 -28.92 7.64
CA GLU A 163 1.48 -29.23 7.20
C GLU A 163 1.61 -29.34 5.67
N ASP A 164 0.64 -29.96 4.99
CA ASP A 164 0.66 -30.10 3.53
C ASP A 164 0.64 -28.75 2.83
N ALA A 165 -0.22 -27.82 3.28
CA ALA A 165 -0.28 -26.48 2.72
C ALA A 165 0.99 -25.69 3.03
N ALA A 166 1.56 -25.84 4.22
CA ALA A 166 2.83 -25.25 4.57
C ALA A 166 3.97 -25.73 3.67
N LEU A 167 4.06 -27.04 3.45
CA LEU A 167 5.06 -27.65 2.57
C LEU A 167 4.92 -27.16 1.12
N MET A 168 3.68 -27.05 0.62
CA MET A 168 3.43 -26.52 -0.72
C MET A 168 3.92 -25.07 -0.86
N ALA A 169 3.63 -24.21 0.11
CA ALA A 169 4.06 -22.81 0.09
C ALA A 169 5.60 -22.70 0.10
N PHE A 170 6.30 -23.41 0.98
CA PHE A 170 7.76 -23.40 1.03
C PHE A 170 8.40 -24.00 -0.23
N THR A 171 7.82 -25.07 -0.79
CA THR A 171 8.30 -25.66 -2.04
C THR A 171 8.16 -24.67 -3.20
N ASN A 172 7.07 -23.90 -3.23
CA ASN A 172 6.88 -22.85 -4.24
C ASN A 172 7.98 -21.77 -4.15
N VAL A 173 8.36 -21.34 -2.94
CA VAL A 173 9.49 -20.41 -2.75
C VAL A 173 10.78 -21.00 -3.33
N VAL A 174 11.11 -22.26 -2.96
CA VAL A 174 12.35 -22.89 -3.39
C VAL A 174 12.42 -23.08 -4.92
N SER A 175 11.28 -23.43 -5.54
CA SER A 175 11.23 -23.75 -6.97
C SER A 175 11.14 -22.50 -7.86
N ASN A 176 10.38 -21.50 -7.46
CA ASN A 176 10.06 -20.37 -8.32
C ASN A 176 10.77 -19.06 -7.94
N TYR A 177 11.33 -18.98 -6.73
CA TYR A 177 12.01 -17.78 -6.22
C TYR A 177 13.41 -18.11 -5.67
N PRO A 178 14.34 -18.69 -6.48
CA PRO A 178 15.64 -19.14 -6.00
C PRO A 178 16.53 -18.00 -5.48
N GLU A 179 16.28 -16.76 -5.92
CA GLU A 179 17.00 -15.56 -5.46
C GLU A 179 16.36 -14.91 -4.23
N SER A 180 15.27 -15.50 -3.70
CA SER A 180 14.61 -14.96 -2.50
C SER A 180 15.53 -15.03 -1.28
N GLU A 181 15.51 -13.99 -0.47
CA GLU A 181 16.20 -13.97 0.83
C GLU A 181 15.71 -15.06 1.78
N TYR A 182 14.52 -15.62 1.51
CA TYR A 182 13.87 -16.66 2.31
C TYR A 182 14.20 -18.07 1.88
N ILE A 183 15.00 -18.27 0.83
CA ILE A 183 15.32 -19.60 0.28
C ILE A 183 15.82 -20.57 1.36
N ARG A 184 16.72 -20.11 2.24
CA ARG A 184 17.26 -20.95 3.32
C ARG A 184 16.20 -21.29 4.37
N LEU A 185 15.31 -20.35 4.68
CA LEU A 185 14.22 -20.59 5.62
C LEU A 185 13.26 -21.64 5.05
N ALA A 186 12.83 -21.48 3.79
CA ALA A 186 11.95 -22.41 3.12
C ALA A 186 12.54 -23.82 3.09
N GLN A 187 13.82 -23.97 2.74
CA GLN A 187 14.52 -25.25 2.75
C GLN A 187 14.57 -25.90 4.14
N LEU A 188 14.81 -25.10 5.19
CA LEU A 188 14.81 -25.60 6.57
C LEU A 188 13.43 -26.07 7.01
N GLU A 189 12.39 -25.34 6.62
CA GLU A 189 11.02 -25.68 6.96
C GLU A 189 10.56 -26.95 6.22
N ILE A 190 10.96 -27.16 4.97
CA ILE A 190 10.72 -28.44 4.24
C ILE A 190 11.39 -29.60 4.97
N LYS A 191 12.68 -29.48 5.34
CA LYS A 191 13.39 -30.56 6.06
C LYS A 191 12.77 -30.93 7.40
N LYS A 192 12.15 -29.98 8.10
CA LYS A 192 11.44 -30.27 9.35
C LYS A 192 10.22 -31.16 9.11
N SER A 193 9.48 -30.95 8.01
CA SER A 193 8.33 -31.79 7.66
C SER A 193 8.77 -33.22 7.37
N ASP A 194 9.88 -33.41 6.66
CA ASP A 194 10.42 -34.75 6.36
C ASP A 194 10.86 -35.52 7.63
N SER A 195 11.17 -34.80 8.71
CA SER A 195 11.68 -35.40 9.96
C SER A 195 10.56 -35.82 10.93
N ILE A 196 9.31 -35.46 10.64
CA ILE A 196 8.13 -35.72 11.47
C ILE A 196 7.32 -36.92 10.93
N GLN A 197 7.60 -37.35 9.71
CA GLN A 197 7.05 -38.58 9.10
C GLN A 197 7.89 -39.80 9.47
#